data_49e1e34a759c5a3b55a96f740b7494bc
#
_entry.id   49e1e34a759c5a3b55a96f740b7494bc
#
_cell.length_a   1.000
_cell.length_b   1.000
_cell.length_c   1.000
_cell.angle_alpha   90.00
_cell.angle_beta   90.00
_cell.angle_gamma   90.00
#
_symmetry.space_group_name_H-M   'P 1'
#
loop_
_entity.id
_entity.type
_entity.pdbx_description
1 polymer ?
#
loop_
_entity_poly.entity_id
_entity_poly.type
_entity_poly.pdbx_seq_one_letter_code
_entity_poly.pdbx_strand_id
1 'polypeptide(L)'
;MAIKRCPASIDVVEAAKIRIRNVFRNGLPVYMSFSGGKDSLCMSQLVMNLIQTGEIDPAQLIVQFIDEEAIFPCMEEKVREWRKKFILVGAKFEWFCLEVKHYNCFNELSNDETFICWDRYKKDVWVRQPPSFAIRDHPLLRPRIDAYQDFLPRLCTAGITITGIRTAESVQRLQNIAVMLRAGKSMTNKHQVFPIYDWTNNDVWLYLLREKVDIPEIYLFLWQSGTKKGQLRVSQFFSIDTAKSLVKMNEYYPDLMERIIRREPNAYLAALYWDSEMFGRNT
;
A
#
# COMPACT_ATOMS: atom_id res chain seq x y z
N MET A 1 1.58 3.69 25.76
CA MET A 1 0.18 3.94 26.10
C MET A 1 -0.68 3.05 25.23
N ALA A 2 -1.44 2.09 25.80
CA ALA A 2 -2.23 1.16 25.00
C ALA A 2 -3.45 1.86 24.42
N ILE A 3 -3.69 1.72 23.11
CA ILE A 3 -4.98 2.08 22.52
C ILE A 3 -6.00 1.05 22.97
N LYS A 4 -7.14 1.53 23.48
CA LYS A 4 -8.26 0.65 23.85
C LYS A 4 -8.71 -0.04 22.56
N ARG A 5 -8.58 -1.36 22.51
CA ARG A 5 -9.09 -2.20 21.41
C ARG A 5 -10.64 -2.20 21.45
N CYS A 6 -11.26 -2.92 20.57
CA CYS A 6 -12.71 -3.08 20.58
C CYS A 6 -13.25 -3.50 21.97
N PRO A 7 -14.52 -3.23 22.29
CA PRO A 7 -15.17 -3.73 23.51
C PRO A 7 -14.97 -5.25 23.64
N ALA A 8 -14.84 -5.74 24.88
CA ALA A 8 -14.65 -7.17 25.18
C ALA A 8 -15.78 -8.08 24.64
N SER A 9 -16.93 -7.50 24.33
CA SER A 9 -18.10 -8.20 23.80
C SER A 9 -18.06 -8.51 22.31
N ILE A 10 -17.13 -7.91 21.56
CA ILE A 10 -16.98 -8.13 20.10
C ILE A 10 -15.50 -8.38 19.75
N ASP A 11 -15.27 -9.19 18.72
CA ASP A 11 -13.91 -9.40 18.20
C ASP A 11 -13.45 -8.25 17.29
N VAL A 12 -12.18 -8.23 16.96
CA VAL A 12 -11.57 -7.18 16.12
C VAL A 12 -12.13 -7.17 14.69
N VAL A 13 -12.62 -8.32 14.19
CA VAL A 13 -13.19 -8.45 12.85
C VAL A 13 -14.56 -7.78 12.82
N GLU A 14 -15.42 -8.07 13.81
CA GLU A 14 -16.73 -7.42 13.87
C GLU A 14 -16.59 -5.92 14.16
N ALA A 15 -15.65 -5.52 15.00
CA ALA A 15 -15.36 -4.10 15.20
C ALA A 15 -14.95 -3.40 13.88
N ALA A 16 -14.12 -4.04 13.06
CA ALA A 16 -13.75 -3.51 11.75
C ALA A 16 -14.94 -3.42 10.79
N LYS A 17 -15.79 -4.46 10.75
CA LYS A 17 -17.02 -4.46 9.94
C LYS A 17 -17.97 -3.34 10.34
N ILE A 18 -18.18 -3.11 11.64
CA ILE A 18 -19.02 -1.99 12.15
C ILE A 18 -18.46 -0.65 11.65
N ARG A 19 -17.14 -0.44 11.72
CA ARG A 19 -16.50 0.80 11.24
C ARG A 19 -16.69 0.99 9.74
N ILE A 20 -16.57 -0.07 8.93
CA ILE A 20 -16.79 -0.02 7.48
C ILE A 20 -18.28 0.30 7.19
N ARG A 21 -19.24 -0.42 7.80
CA ARG A 21 -20.67 -0.14 7.62
C ARG A 21 -21.01 1.32 7.92
N ASN A 22 -20.43 1.88 8.98
CA ASN A 22 -20.68 3.28 9.38
C ASN A 22 -20.17 4.27 8.32
N VAL A 23 -19.08 3.95 7.60
CA VAL A 23 -18.59 4.77 6.49
C VAL A 23 -19.58 4.77 5.33
N PHE A 24 -20.11 3.61 4.95
CA PHE A 24 -21.04 3.49 3.81
C PHE A 24 -22.44 4.06 4.09
N ARG A 25 -22.88 4.14 5.35
CA ARG A 25 -24.19 4.73 5.73
C ARG A 25 -24.36 6.22 5.36
N ASN A 26 -23.26 6.93 5.10
CA ASN A 26 -23.32 8.34 4.74
C ASN A 26 -23.74 8.60 3.29
N GLY A 27 -23.88 7.56 2.46
CA GLY A 27 -24.23 7.69 1.03
C GLY A 27 -23.17 8.39 0.16
N LEU A 28 -22.01 8.72 0.73
CA LEU A 28 -20.90 9.36 0.02
C LEU A 28 -20.05 8.32 -0.71
N PRO A 29 -19.31 8.71 -1.75
CA PRO A 29 -18.28 7.85 -2.34
C PRO A 29 -17.26 7.39 -1.29
N VAL A 30 -16.92 6.12 -1.30
CA VAL A 30 -15.91 5.52 -0.41
C VAL A 30 -14.70 5.12 -1.23
N TYR A 31 -13.59 5.81 -0.99
CA TYR A 31 -12.31 5.51 -1.62
C TYR A 31 -11.54 4.52 -0.76
N MET A 32 -11.14 3.39 -1.32
CA MET A 32 -10.34 2.39 -0.62
C MET A 32 -8.94 2.30 -1.22
N SER A 33 -7.93 2.65 -0.44
CA SER A 33 -6.54 2.44 -0.85
C SER A 33 -6.19 0.95 -0.83
N PHE A 34 -5.73 0.44 -1.95
CA PHE A 34 -5.36 -0.96 -2.13
C PHE A 34 -3.92 -1.07 -2.64
N SER A 35 -3.08 -1.81 -1.96
CA SER A 35 -1.66 -2.00 -2.34
C SER A 35 -1.33 -3.45 -2.72
N GLY A 36 -2.27 -4.38 -2.58
CA GLY A 36 -2.00 -5.82 -2.72
C GLY A 36 -1.26 -6.45 -1.55
N GLY A 37 -0.79 -5.65 -0.58
CA GLY A 37 -0.14 -6.16 0.63
C GLY A 37 -1.14 -6.71 1.66
N LYS A 38 -0.64 -7.50 2.64
CA LYS A 38 -1.45 -8.26 3.62
C LYS A 38 -2.54 -7.44 4.31
N ASP A 39 -2.24 -6.21 4.70
CA ASP A 39 -3.18 -5.35 5.43
C ASP A 39 -4.30 -4.83 4.50
N SER A 40 -3.96 -4.45 3.27
CA SER A 40 -4.94 -4.08 2.25
C SER A 40 -5.76 -5.28 1.77
N LEU A 41 -5.20 -6.49 1.75
CA LEU A 41 -5.94 -7.74 1.48
C LEU A 41 -6.97 -8.03 2.58
N CYS A 42 -6.62 -7.83 3.87
CA CYS A 42 -7.60 -7.92 4.96
C CYS A 42 -8.76 -6.94 4.77
N MET A 43 -8.45 -5.68 4.46
CA MET A 43 -9.46 -4.66 4.19
C MET A 43 -10.35 -5.05 3.02
N SER A 44 -9.75 -5.53 1.92
CA SER A 44 -10.47 -5.95 0.72
C SER A 44 -11.42 -7.12 1.00
N GLN A 45 -10.96 -8.11 1.78
CA GLN A 45 -11.79 -9.25 2.15
C GLN A 45 -12.94 -8.85 3.08
N LEU A 46 -12.71 -7.95 4.06
CA LEU A 46 -13.77 -7.42 4.91
C LEU A 46 -14.85 -6.71 4.09
N VAL A 47 -14.44 -5.83 3.17
CA VAL A 47 -15.34 -5.10 2.29
C VAL A 47 -16.09 -6.07 1.35
N MET A 48 -15.39 -7.04 0.77
CA MET A 48 -15.99 -8.05 -0.10
C MET A 48 -17.06 -8.88 0.63
N ASN A 49 -16.79 -9.31 1.87
CA ASN A 49 -17.75 -10.04 2.69
C ASN A 49 -19.01 -9.19 2.96
N LEU A 50 -18.86 -7.90 3.25
CA LEU A 50 -19.99 -6.98 3.48
C LEU A 50 -20.80 -6.72 2.21
N ILE A 51 -20.16 -6.68 1.04
CA ILE A 51 -20.85 -6.59 -0.25
C ILE A 51 -21.67 -7.87 -0.51
N GLN A 52 -21.05 -9.04 -0.31
CA GLN A 52 -21.69 -10.34 -0.55
C GLN A 52 -22.88 -10.59 0.36
N THR A 53 -22.86 -10.05 1.58
CA THR A 53 -24.00 -10.13 2.51
C THR A 53 -25.05 -9.02 2.30
N GLY A 54 -24.83 -8.12 1.32
CA GLY A 54 -25.73 -7.01 1.02
C GLY A 54 -25.75 -5.90 2.06
N GLU A 55 -24.73 -5.82 2.92
CA GLU A 55 -24.65 -4.85 4.00
C GLU A 55 -24.09 -3.49 3.58
N ILE A 56 -23.38 -3.45 2.45
CA ILE A 56 -22.87 -2.22 1.81
C ILE A 56 -23.09 -2.26 0.30
N ASP A 57 -23.31 -1.09 -0.29
CA ASP A 57 -23.51 -0.95 -1.73
C ASP A 57 -22.16 -0.83 -2.46
N PRO A 58 -21.79 -1.77 -3.34
CA PRO A 58 -20.55 -1.70 -4.10
C PRO A 58 -20.48 -0.50 -5.06
N ALA A 59 -21.61 0.08 -5.49
CA ALA A 59 -21.62 1.26 -6.35
C ALA A 59 -21.01 2.50 -5.68
N GLN A 60 -20.99 2.57 -4.34
CA GLN A 60 -20.31 3.62 -3.60
C GLN A 60 -18.80 3.43 -3.52
N LEU A 61 -18.29 2.21 -3.79
CA LEU A 61 -16.88 1.85 -3.58
C LEU A 61 -16.02 2.18 -4.81
N ILE A 62 -14.95 2.92 -4.56
CA ILE A 62 -13.90 3.22 -5.53
C ILE A 62 -12.58 2.71 -4.96
N VAL A 63 -12.11 1.58 -5.46
CA VAL A 63 -10.82 1.01 -5.07
C VAL A 63 -9.69 1.68 -5.84
N GLN A 64 -8.66 2.15 -5.16
CA GLN A 64 -7.56 2.88 -5.75
C GLN A 64 -6.24 2.14 -5.54
N PHE A 65 -5.60 1.77 -6.63
CA PHE A 65 -4.24 1.24 -6.63
C PHE A 65 -3.28 2.23 -7.27
N ILE A 66 -2.23 2.56 -6.53
CA ILE A 66 -1.16 3.42 -6.98
C ILE A 66 -0.01 2.53 -7.43
N ASP A 67 0.27 2.60 -8.71
CA ASP A 67 1.30 1.84 -9.37
C ASP A 67 2.57 2.68 -9.48
N GLU A 68 3.57 2.30 -8.71
CA GLU A 68 4.83 3.02 -8.55
C GLU A 68 5.89 2.62 -9.59
N GLU A 69 5.49 2.02 -10.73
CA GLU A 69 6.37 1.53 -11.80
C GLU A 69 7.20 0.30 -11.36
N ALA A 70 8.00 0.42 -10.31
CA ALA A 70 8.82 -0.65 -9.77
C ALA A 70 8.06 -1.44 -8.68
N ILE A 71 7.31 -2.44 -9.09
CA ILE A 71 6.61 -3.38 -8.19
C ILE A 71 6.98 -4.83 -8.54
N PHE A 72 6.88 -5.72 -7.55
CA PHE A 72 7.13 -7.15 -7.76
C PHE A 72 6.06 -7.78 -8.65
N PRO A 73 6.42 -8.69 -9.58
CA PRO A 73 5.46 -9.36 -10.45
C PRO A 73 4.29 -10.00 -9.70
N CYS A 74 4.57 -10.71 -8.61
CA CYS A 74 3.52 -11.33 -7.77
C CYS A 74 2.57 -10.30 -7.12
N MET A 75 3.04 -9.07 -6.88
CA MET A 75 2.18 -7.98 -6.39
C MET A 75 1.26 -7.49 -7.50
N GLU A 76 1.80 -7.28 -8.72
CA GLU A 76 0.98 -6.90 -9.87
C GLU A 76 -0.10 -7.95 -10.16
N GLU A 77 0.24 -9.23 -10.15
CA GLU A 77 -0.70 -10.33 -10.35
C GLU A 77 -1.81 -10.30 -9.29
N LYS A 78 -1.46 -10.12 -8.02
CA LYS A 78 -2.43 -10.04 -6.92
C LYS A 78 -3.36 -8.84 -7.08
N VAL A 79 -2.84 -7.68 -7.50
CA VAL A 79 -3.68 -6.51 -7.75
C VAL A 79 -4.61 -6.74 -8.95
N ARG A 80 -4.15 -7.39 -10.02
CA ARG A 80 -4.99 -7.76 -11.18
C ARG A 80 -6.11 -8.74 -10.80
N GLU A 81 -5.81 -9.72 -9.93
CA GLU A 81 -6.79 -10.65 -9.39
C GLU A 81 -7.89 -9.92 -8.62
N TRP A 82 -7.53 -9.07 -7.67
CA TRP A 82 -8.49 -8.34 -6.85
C TRP A 82 -9.27 -7.29 -7.65
N ARG A 83 -8.64 -6.66 -8.63
CA ARG A 83 -9.34 -5.77 -9.56
C ARG A 83 -10.50 -6.50 -10.25
N LYS A 84 -10.28 -7.73 -10.74
CA LYS A 84 -11.34 -8.53 -11.36
C LYS A 84 -12.47 -8.80 -10.36
N LYS A 85 -12.15 -9.19 -9.12
CA LYS A 85 -13.14 -9.45 -8.07
C LYS A 85 -13.99 -8.21 -7.77
N PHE A 86 -13.37 -7.03 -7.60
CA PHE A 86 -14.09 -5.78 -7.32
C PHE A 86 -15.00 -5.35 -8.47
N ILE A 87 -14.53 -5.42 -9.70
CA ILE A 87 -15.34 -5.09 -10.88
C ILE A 87 -16.54 -6.05 -11.00
N LEU A 88 -16.34 -7.34 -10.73
CA LEU A 88 -17.39 -8.36 -10.82
C LEU A 88 -18.55 -8.08 -9.84
N VAL A 89 -18.28 -7.53 -8.67
CA VAL A 89 -19.32 -7.17 -7.70
C VAL A 89 -19.91 -5.77 -7.91
N GLY A 90 -19.47 -5.04 -8.95
CA GLY A 90 -20.00 -3.71 -9.29
C GLY A 90 -19.27 -2.52 -8.69
N ALA A 91 -18.13 -2.73 -8.04
CA ALA A 91 -17.29 -1.63 -7.55
C ALA A 91 -16.42 -1.05 -8.66
N LYS A 92 -16.07 0.24 -8.54
CA LYS A 92 -15.11 0.89 -9.41
C LYS A 92 -13.69 0.58 -8.98
N PHE A 93 -12.78 0.32 -9.92
CA PHE A 93 -11.37 0.14 -9.64
C PHE A 93 -10.52 1.10 -10.49
N GLU A 94 -9.77 1.97 -9.83
CA GLU A 94 -8.86 2.92 -10.43
C GLU A 94 -7.41 2.45 -10.26
N TRP A 95 -6.74 2.20 -11.38
CA TRP A 95 -5.32 1.83 -11.42
C TRP A 95 -4.53 3.01 -11.95
N PHE A 96 -3.76 3.66 -11.10
CA PHE A 96 -3.01 4.85 -11.45
C PHE A 96 -1.55 4.54 -11.78
N CYS A 97 -1.14 4.86 -13.00
CA CYS A 97 0.25 4.90 -13.46
C CYS A 97 0.61 6.34 -13.78
N LEU A 98 0.78 7.15 -12.75
CA LEU A 98 0.91 8.60 -12.85
C LEU A 98 2.36 9.07 -12.72
N GLU A 99 2.68 10.16 -13.41
CA GLU A 99 3.99 10.81 -13.38
C GLU A 99 4.15 11.64 -12.09
N VAL A 100 4.43 10.93 -10.97
CA VAL A 100 4.53 11.52 -9.64
C VAL A 100 5.92 11.39 -9.05
N LYS A 101 6.24 12.33 -8.17
CA LYS A 101 7.43 12.28 -7.33
C LYS A 101 7.35 11.16 -6.30
N HIS A 102 8.44 10.45 -6.16
CA HIS A 102 8.61 9.42 -5.14
C HIS A 102 9.97 9.53 -4.46
N TYR A 103 10.06 9.08 -3.20
CA TYR A 103 11.33 8.97 -2.51
C TYR A 103 12.15 7.80 -3.09
N ASN A 104 13.47 8.01 -3.23
CA ASN A 104 14.41 7.00 -3.67
C ASN A 104 15.66 7.02 -2.79
N CYS A 105 15.76 6.08 -1.87
CA CYS A 105 16.89 5.99 -0.95
C CYS A 105 18.22 5.64 -1.64
N PHE A 106 18.21 5.15 -2.89
CA PHE A 106 19.44 4.84 -3.62
C PHE A 106 20.13 6.08 -4.15
N ASN A 107 19.42 7.20 -4.23
CA ASN A 107 19.95 8.48 -4.72
C ASN A 107 20.53 9.37 -3.61
N GLU A 108 20.67 8.86 -2.39
CA GLU A 108 21.37 9.57 -1.29
C GLU A 108 22.79 10.02 -1.72
N LEU A 109 23.49 9.20 -2.52
CA LEU A 109 24.82 9.50 -3.03
C LEU A 109 24.87 10.66 -4.05
N SER A 110 23.78 10.97 -4.71
CA SER A 110 23.67 12.04 -5.71
C SER A 110 22.96 13.30 -5.19
N ASN A 111 22.65 13.36 -3.90
CA ASN A 111 21.90 14.46 -3.27
C ASN A 111 20.53 14.76 -3.93
N ASP A 112 19.97 13.81 -4.66
CA ASP A 112 18.63 13.90 -5.26
C ASP A 112 17.84 12.65 -4.95
N GLU A 113 17.26 12.58 -3.76
CA GLU A 113 16.45 11.46 -3.28
C GLU A 113 15.09 11.35 -3.99
N THR A 114 15.03 11.76 -5.26
CA THR A 114 13.79 11.81 -6.03
C THR A 114 13.78 10.78 -7.15
N PHE A 115 12.68 10.03 -7.23
CA PHE A 115 12.32 9.18 -8.36
C PHE A 115 11.01 9.69 -8.95
N ILE A 116 10.94 9.85 -10.27
CA ILE A 116 9.69 10.15 -10.96
C ILE A 116 9.12 8.85 -11.49
N CYS A 117 8.04 8.37 -10.90
CA CYS A 117 7.31 7.20 -11.40
C CYS A 117 6.77 7.50 -12.80
N TRP A 118 6.83 6.53 -13.69
CA TRP A 118 6.28 6.62 -15.04
C TRP A 118 6.74 7.85 -15.83
N ASP A 119 8.01 8.26 -15.60
CA ASP A 119 8.63 9.42 -16.24
C ASP A 119 8.54 9.32 -17.76
N ARG A 120 7.78 10.22 -18.38
CA ARG A 120 7.56 10.26 -19.84
C ARG A 120 8.85 10.39 -20.65
N TYR A 121 9.89 10.96 -20.07
CA TYR A 121 11.21 11.15 -20.73
C TYR A 121 12.10 9.91 -20.60
N LYS A 122 11.70 8.92 -19.81
CA LYS A 122 12.44 7.66 -19.59
C LYS A 122 11.63 6.43 -20.01
N LYS A 123 10.70 6.57 -20.97
CA LYS A 123 9.81 5.48 -21.42
C LYS A 123 10.55 4.22 -21.87
N ASP A 124 11.69 4.39 -22.53
CA ASP A 124 12.48 3.28 -23.08
C ASP A 124 13.15 2.40 -22.01
N VAL A 125 13.22 2.93 -20.79
CA VAL A 125 13.82 2.25 -19.64
C VAL A 125 12.85 2.03 -18.49
N TRP A 126 11.55 2.24 -18.67
CA TRP A 126 10.57 1.90 -17.65
C TRP A 126 10.75 0.45 -17.19
N VAL A 127 10.65 0.21 -15.89
CA VAL A 127 10.80 -1.12 -15.30
C VAL A 127 9.82 -2.11 -15.91
N ARG A 128 8.64 -1.65 -16.29
CA ARG A 128 7.61 -2.42 -17.01
C ARG A 128 6.66 -1.50 -17.79
N GLN A 129 5.81 -2.08 -18.60
CA GLN A 129 4.78 -1.32 -19.29
C GLN A 129 3.53 -1.19 -18.43
N PRO A 130 2.87 0.00 -18.42
CA PRO A 130 1.61 0.17 -17.72
C PRO A 130 0.51 -0.67 -18.38
N PRO A 131 -0.44 -1.23 -17.61
CA PRO A 131 -1.60 -1.90 -18.19
C PRO A 131 -2.39 -0.95 -19.11
N SER A 132 -2.97 -1.49 -20.18
CA SER A 132 -3.74 -0.69 -21.17
C SER A 132 -4.94 0.06 -20.56
N PHE A 133 -5.49 -0.47 -19.46
CA PHE A 133 -6.61 0.13 -18.74
C PHE A 133 -6.18 1.12 -17.63
N ALA A 134 -4.88 1.32 -17.41
CA ALA A 134 -4.38 2.22 -16.37
C ALA A 134 -4.68 3.69 -16.69
N ILE A 135 -4.99 4.44 -15.65
CA ILE A 135 -5.13 5.90 -15.70
C ILE A 135 -3.71 6.49 -15.68
N ARG A 136 -3.33 7.13 -16.78
CA ARG A 136 -1.98 7.65 -17.01
C ARG A 136 -1.86 9.16 -16.91
N ASP A 137 -3.00 9.84 -16.82
CA ASP A 137 -3.09 11.29 -16.66
C ASP A 137 -4.35 11.65 -15.85
N HIS A 138 -4.30 12.76 -15.15
CA HIS A 138 -5.46 13.24 -14.40
C HIS A 138 -5.42 14.77 -14.28
N PRO A 139 -6.55 15.49 -14.51
CA PRO A 139 -6.56 16.96 -14.51
C PRO A 139 -6.19 17.62 -13.17
N LEU A 140 -6.33 16.90 -12.04
CA LEU A 140 -5.92 17.38 -10.73
C LEU A 140 -4.43 17.13 -10.42
N LEU A 141 -3.71 16.38 -11.27
CA LEU A 141 -2.31 16.10 -11.09
C LEU A 141 -1.45 17.25 -11.64
N ARG A 142 -0.40 17.62 -10.90
CA ARG A 142 0.73 18.40 -11.43
C ARG A 142 1.88 17.43 -11.69
N PRO A 143 2.05 16.96 -12.95
CA PRO A 143 3.02 15.93 -13.28
C PRO A 143 4.44 16.34 -12.82
N ARG A 144 5.23 15.39 -12.31
CA ARG A 144 6.61 15.58 -11.83
C ARG A 144 6.79 16.50 -10.61
N ILE A 145 5.73 17.16 -10.15
CA ILE A 145 5.73 18.08 -9.01
C ILE A 145 5.07 17.40 -7.81
N ASP A 146 3.88 16.86 -8.01
CA ASP A 146 3.11 16.23 -6.95
C ASP A 146 3.69 14.88 -6.55
N ALA A 147 3.67 14.60 -5.26
CA ALA A 147 3.67 13.25 -4.73
C ALA A 147 2.22 12.73 -4.60
N TYR A 148 2.05 11.43 -4.35
CA TYR A 148 0.71 10.87 -4.12
C TYR A 148 0.00 11.50 -2.92
N GLN A 149 0.75 11.87 -1.89
CA GLN A 149 0.23 12.55 -0.71
C GLN A 149 -0.38 13.92 -1.01
N ASP A 150 0.02 14.55 -2.12
CA ASP A 150 -0.53 15.83 -2.59
C ASP A 150 -1.72 15.62 -3.51
N PHE A 151 -1.68 14.59 -4.35
CA PHE A 151 -2.70 14.31 -5.37
C PHE A 151 -3.97 13.66 -4.78
N LEU A 152 -3.82 12.57 -4.01
CA LEU A 152 -4.96 11.79 -3.52
C LEU A 152 -5.94 12.61 -2.66
N PRO A 153 -5.52 13.50 -1.75
CA PRO A 153 -6.47 14.32 -1.01
C PRO A 153 -7.32 15.23 -1.88
N ARG A 154 -6.79 15.68 -3.03
CA ARG A 154 -7.57 16.46 -3.99
C ARG A 154 -8.57 15.61 -4.76
N LEU A 155 -8.19 14.38 -5.09
CA LEU A 155 -9.05 13.43 -5.79
C LEU A 155 -10.22 12.98 -4.90
N CYS A 156 -9.97 12.73 -3.62
CA CYS A 156 -10.92 12.11 -2.69
C CYS A 156 -11.74 13.13 -1.89
N THR A 157 -11.78 14.42 -2.26
CA THR A 157 -12.46 15.48 -1.51
C THR A 157 -13.97 15.26 -1.33
N ALA A 158 -14.61 14.59 -2.29
CA ALA A 158 -16.07 14.38 -2.29
C ALA A 158 -16.54 13.19 -1.42
N GLY A 159 -15.63 12.46 -0.79
CA GLY A 159 -15.98 11.20 -0.11
C GLY A 159 -15.13 10.90 1.13
N ILE A 160 -15.19 9.65 1.55
CA ILE A 160 -14.45 9.15 2.71
C ILE A 160 -13.42 8.13 2.23
N THR A 161 -12.19 8.24 2.69
CA THR A 161 -11.12 7.28 2.37
C THR A 161 -10.98 6.26 3.49
N ILE A 162 -10.96 4.98 3.15
CA ILE A 162 -10.62 3.88 4.06
C ILE A 162 -9.26 3.28 3.70
N THR A 163 -8.43 3.03 4.71
CA THR A 163 -7.09 2.46 4.52
C THR A 163 -6.78 1.40 5.55
N GLY A 164 -5.97 0.41 5.16
CA GLY A 164 -5.53 -0.69 6.03
C GLY A 164 -4.41 -0.33 7.00
N ILE A 165 -4.35 0.91 7.48
CA ILE A 165 -3.33 1.36 8.43
C ILE A 165 -3.61 0.82 9.84
N ARG A 166 -2.55 0.32 10.49
CA ARG A 166 -2.61 -0.21 11.86
C ARG A 166 -1.64 0.49 12.80
N THR A 167 -2.05 0.62 14.05
CA THR A 167 -1.20 1.21 15.12
C THR A 167 0.02 0.34 15.44
N ALA A 168 -0.06 -0.96 15.20
CA ALA A 168 1.03 -1.91 15.42
C ALA A 168 2.20 -1.79 14.42
N GLU A 169 2.06 -0.97 13.36
CA GLU A 169 3.09 -0.88 12.32
C GLU A 169 4.19 0.13 12.63
N SER A 170 3.89 1.21 13.33
CA SER A 170 4.89 2.20 13.74
C SER A 170 4.40 3.08 14.90
N VAL A 171 5.36 3.63 15.65
CA VAL A 171 5.09 4.59 16.73
C VAL A 171 4.38 5.84 16.20
N GLN A 172 4.74 6.33 15.02
CA GLN A 172 4.10 7.49 14.41
C GLN A 172 2.62 7.24 14.08
N ARG A 173 2.29 6.06 13.54
CA ARG A 173 0.89 5.67 13.27
C ARG A 173 0.09 5.54 14.56
N LEU A 174 0.69 4.93 15.58
CA LEU A 174 0.10 4.84 16.92
C LEU A 174 -0.23 6.22 17.49
N GLN A 175 0.72 7.16 17.44
CA GLN A 175 0.51 8.52 17.96
C GLN A 175 -0.59 9.26 17.21
N ASN A 176 -0.58 9.25 15.88
CA ASN A 176 -1.56 9.95 15.04
C ASN A 176 -2.98 9.43 15.29
N ILE A 177 -3.15 8.10 15.34
CA ILE A 177 -4.46 7.49 15.60
C ILE A 177 -4.90 7.73 17.05
N ALA A 178 -3.98 7.65 18.01
CA ALA A 178 -4.29 7.92 19.42
C ALA A 178 -4.79 9.36 19.64
N VAL A 179 -4.20 10.34 18.98
CA VAL A 179 -4.66 11.74 19.03
C VAL A 179 -6.08 11.86 18.48
N MET A 180 -6.36 11.25 17.34
CA MET A 180 -7.69 11.23 16.73
C MET A 180 -8.74 10.62 17.66
N LEU A 181 -8.46 9.45 18.23
CA LEU A 181 -9.39 8.73 19.10
C LEU A 181 -9.63 9.44 20.43
N ARG A 182 -8.59 10.08 21.03
CA ARG A 182 -8.74 10.89 22.25
C ARG A 182 -9.62 12.11 22.03
N ALA A 183 -9.58 12.67 20.81
CA ALA A 183 -10.49 13.75 20.43
C ALA A 183 -11.94 13.27 20.16
N GLY A 184 -12.24 11.99 20.42
CA GLY A 184 -13.58 11.40 20.18
C GLY A 184 -13.90 11.24 18.69
N LYS A 185 -12.91 11.36 17.80
CA LYS A 185 -13.11 11.27 16.35
C LYS A 185 -12.92 9.85 15.86
N SER A 186 -13.77 9.39 14.96
CA SER A 186 -13.64 8.14 14.21
C SER A 186 -12.93 8.32 12.87
N MET A 187 -12.72 9.56 12.45
CA MET A 187 -12.18 9.97 11.15
C MET A 187 -11.22 11.14 11.31
N THR A 188 -10.20 11.21 10.48
CA THR A 188 -9.24 12.33 10.43
C THR A 188 -9.89 13.58 9.81
N ASN A 189 -9.22 14.74 9.97
CA ASN A 189 -9.65 15.97 9.28
C ASN A 189 -9.55 15.87 7.74
N LYS A 190 -8.83 14.88 7.22
CA LYS A 190 -8.74 14.57 5.78
C LYS A 190 -9.74 13.49 5.34
N HIS A 191 -10.80 13.28 6.09
CA HIS A 191 -11.85 12.27 5.85
C HIS A 191 -11.30 10.84 5.68
N GLN A 192 -10.29 10.47 6.46
CA GLN A 192 -9.70 9.12 6.47
C GLN A 192 -10.17 8.33 7.68
N VAL A 193 -10.56 7.08 7.43
CA VAL A 193 -10.94 6.10 8.44
C VAL A 193 -10.01 4.89 8.35
N PHE A 194 -9.64 4.34 9.49
CA PHE A 194 -8.74 3.20 9.63
C PHE A 194 -9.46 2.01 10.27
N PRO A 195 -10.26 1.23 9.52
CA PRO A 195 -11.13 0.20 10.09
C PRO A 195 -10.42 -0.86 10.92
N ILE A 196 -9.19 -1.22 10.54
CA ILE A 196 -8.37 -2.25 11.21
C ILE A 196 -7.26 -1.67 12.09
N TYR A 197 -7.39 -0.41 12.54
CA TYR A 197 -6.31 0.28 13.27
C TYR A 197 -5.81 -0.47 14.51
N ASP A 198 -6.67 -1.23 15.17
CA ASP A 198 -6.42 -1.97 16.41
C ASP A 198 -5.96 -3.42 16.19
N TRP A 199 -5.83 -3.87 14.94
CA TRP A 199 -5.37 -5.22 14.62
C TRP A 199 -3.88 -5.39 14.90
N THR A 200 -3.53 -6.51 15.53
CA THR A 200 -2.13 -6.97 15.68
C THR A 200 -1.66 -7.68 14.41
N ASN A 201 -0.36 -7.99 14.34
CA ASN A 201 0.16 -8.82 13.25
C ASN A 201 -0.47 -10.22 13.24
N ASN A 202 -0.77 -10.79 14.43
CA ASN A 202 -1.43 -12.08 14.52
C ASN A 202 -2.87 -12.02 14.00
N ASP A 203 -3.63 -10.96 14.33
CA ASP A 203 -5.00 -10.80 13.82
C ASP A 203 -5.03 -10.78 12.28
N VAL A 204 -4.08 -10.07 11.65
CA VAL A 204 -3.94 -10.03 10.18
C VAL A 204 -3.71 -11.42 9.60
N TRP A 205 -2.70 -12.13 10.10
CA TRP A 205 -2.36 -13.45 9.56
C TRP A 205 -3.45 -14.49 9.81
N LEU A 206 -4.07 -14.49 10.99
CA LEU A 206 -5.18 -15.38 11.33
C LEU A 206 -6.41 -15.11 10.48
N TYR A 207 -6.69 -13.83 10.20
CA TYR A 207 -7.83 -13.46 9.35
C TYR A 207 -7.62 -13.93 7.91
N LEU A 208 -6.45 -13.66 7.31
CA LEU A 208 -6.12 -14.11 5.96
C LEU A 208 -6.20 -15.63 5.82
N LEU A 209 -5.68 -16.36 6.82
CA LEU A 209 -5.75 -17.82 6.86
C LEU A 209 -7.21 -18.33 6.95
N ARG A 210 -8.00 -17.75 7.85
CA ARG A 210 -9.40 -18.14 8.06
C ARG A 210 -10.25 -17.89 6.82
N GLU A 211 -10.07 -16.75 6.18
CA GLU A 211 -10.81 -16.39 4.97
C GLU A 211 -10.19 -17.00 3.69
N LYS A 212 -9.12 -17.79 3.84
CA LYS A 212 -8.40 -18.45 2.72
C LYS A 212 -7.97 -17.45 1.63
N VAL A 213 -7.49 -16.30 2.07
CA VAL A 213 -6.97 -15.26 1.17
C VAL A 213 -5.52 -15.55 0.84
N ASP A 214 -5.24 -15.79 -0.44
CA ASP A 214 -3.87 -15.98 -0.92
C ASP A 214 -3.06 -14.70 -0.82
N ILE A 215 -1.88 -14.82 -0.25
CA ILE A 215 -0.92 -13.71 -0.12
C ILE A 215 0.09 -13.74 -1.28
N PRO A 216 0.65 -12.57 -1.67
CA PRO A 216 1.73 -12.52 -2.64
C PRO A 216 2.95 -13.31 -2.19
N GLU A 217 3.58 -14.01 -3.12
CA GLU A 217 4.71 -14.91 -2.91
C GLU A 217 5.92 -14.21 -2.27
N ILE A 218 6.07 -12.90 -2.49
CA ILE A 218 7.12 -12.09 -1.88
C ILE A 218 7.18 -12.21 -0.35
N TYR A 219 6.08 -12.50 0.33
CA TYR A 219 6.09 -12.71 1.79
C TYR A 219 6.85 -13.99 2.18
N LEU A 220 6.80 -15.04 1.36
CA LEU A 220 7.56 -16.26 1.56
C LEU A 220 9.06 -16.00 1.35
N PHE A 221 9.43 -15.26 0.32
CA PHE A 221 10.82 -14.90 0.06
C PHE A 221 11.40 -14.01 1.15
N LEU A 222 10.65 -13.03 1.63
CA LEU A 222 11.06 -12.21 2.78
C LEU A 222 11.26 -13.06 4.03
N TRP A 223 10.39 -14.03 4.29
CA TRP A 223 10.53 -14.95 5.41
C TRP A 223 11.77 -15.84 5.26
N GLN A 224 11.97 -16.47 4.13
CA GLN A 224 13.13 -17.29 3.82
C GLN A 224 14.45 -16.50 3.89
N SER A 225 14.40 -15.21 3.57
CA SER A 225 15.56 -14.31 3.70
C SER A 225 15.83 -13.86 5.14
N GLY A 226 15.09 -14.37 6.13
CA GLY A 226 15.33 -14.10 7.55
C GLY A 226 14.59 -12.90 8.12
N THR A 227 13.66 -12.28 7.35
CA THR A 227 12.83 -11.19 7.87
C THR A 227 11.91 -11.69 8.97
N LYS A 228 11.94 -11.07 10.14
CA LYS A 228 11.11 -11.45 11.28
C LYS A 228 9.61 -11.26 10.97
N LYS A 229 8.74 -12.14 11.48
CA LYS A 229 7.27 -12.11 11.27
C LYS A 229 6.65 -10.72 11.46
N GLY A 230 7.09 -9.97 12.46
CA GLY A 230 6.59 -8.63 12.75
C GLY A 230 7.02 -7.56 11.74
N GLN A 231 8.04 -7.85 10.95
CA GLN A 231 8.63 -6.94 9.96
C GLN A 231 8.29 -7.34 8.52
N LEU A 232 7.52 -8.42 8.32
CA LEU A 232 7.05 -8.84 7.01
C LEU A 232 6.09 -7.81 6.44
N ARG A 233 6.60 -6.92 5.61
CA ARG A 233 5.83 -5.95 4.83
C ARG A 233 6.48 -5.76 3.47
N VAL A 234 5.62 -5.56 2.49
CA VAL A 234 6.05 -5.13 1.17
C VAL A 234 5.98 -3.61 1.19
N SER A 235 7.13 -3.00 1.15
CA SER A 235 7.30 -1.55 1.06
C SER A 235 7.48 -1.16 -0.40
N GLN A 236 7.39 0.12 -0.66
CA GLN A 236 7.80 0.73 -1.90
C GLN A 236 9.20 0.24 -2.29
N PHE A 237 9.42 0.00 -3.59
CA PHE A 237 10.67 -0.63 -4.06
C PHE A 237 11.93 0.16 -3.68
N PHE A 238 11.90 1.47 -3.83
CA PHE A 238 13.03 2.36 -3.53
C PHE A 238 13.10 2.80 -2.06
N SER A 239 12.46 2.06 -1.14
CA SER A 239 12.52 2.34 0.29
C SER A 239 13.73 1.69 0.95
N ILE A 240 14.12 2.23 2.10
CA ILE A 240 15.18 1.67 2.97
C ILE A 240 14.91 0.20 3.33
N ASP A 241 13.64 -0.16 3.58
CA ASP A 241 13.26 -1.52 3.95
C ASP A 241 13.51 -2.52 2.80
N THR A 242 13.27 -2.12 1.55
CA THR A 242 13.56 -2.93 0.36
C THR A 242 15.06 -2.98 0.07
N ALA A 243 15.76 -1.87 0.23
CA ALA A 243 17.20 -1.78 -0.01
C ALA A 243 18.01 -2.82 0.78
N LYS A 244 17.64 -3.05 2.04
CA LYS A 244 18.25 -4.10 2.89
C LYS A 244 18.13 -5.51 2.33
N SER A 245 17.19 -5.75 1.44
CA SER A 245 16.90 -7.07 0.86
C SER A 245 17.33 -7.19 -0.60
N LEU A 246 17.91 -6.14 -1.20
CA LEU A 246 18.21 -6.10 -2.64
C LEU A 246 19.12 -7.22 -3.12
N VAL A 247 20.16 -7.58 -2.35
CA VAL A 247 21.06 -8.68 -2.72
C VAL A 247 20.27 -9.98 -2.88
N LYS A 248 19.40 -10.28 -1.92
CA LYS A 248 18.54 -11.48 -1.94
C LYS A 248 17.44 -11.37 -3.00
N MET A 249 16.92 -10.16 -3.25
CA MET A 249 15.96 -9.93 -4.33
C MET A 249 16.54 -10.24 -5.71
N ASN A 250 17.83 -10.03 -5.90
CA ASN A 250 18.50 -10.42 -7.15
C ASN A 250 18.49 -11.94 -7.38
N GLU A 251 18.50 -12.75 -6.32
CA GLU A 251 18.38 -14.21 -6.42
C GLU A 251 16.99 -14.66 -6.85
N TYR A 252 15.94 -13.99 -6.34
CA TYR A 252 14.54 -14.37 -6.59
C TYR A 252 13.94 -13.72 -7.84
N TYR A 253 14.37 -12.51 -8.19
CA TYR A 253 13.83 -11.72 -9.29
C TYR A 253 14.94 -11.07 -10.12
N PRO A 254 15.86 -11.88 -10.74
CA PRO A 254 17.01 -11.33 -11.49
C PRO A 254 16.56 -10.42 -12.64
N ASP A 255 15.55 -10.81 -13.42
CA ASP A 255 15.03 -10.01 -14.53
C ASP A 255 14.43 -8.67 -14.08
N LEU A 256 13.80 -8.63 -12.90
CA LEU A 256 13.28 -7.39 -12.31
C LEU A 256 14.46 -6.49 -11.91
N MET A 257 15.46 -7.06 -11.26
CA MET A 257 16.66 -6.32 -10.84
C MET A 257 17.42 -5.73 -12.01
N GLU A 258 17.59 -6.45 -13.10
CA GLU A 258 18.20 -5.94 -14.33
C GLU A 258 17.45 -4.71 -14.84
N ARG A 259 16.13 -4.78 -14.94
CA ARG A 259 15.29 -3.65 -15.36
C ARG A 259 15.37 -2.46 -14.42
N ILE A 260 15.43 -2.71 -13.11
CA ILE A 260 15.57 -1.66 -12.10
C ILE A 260 16.92 -0.98 -12.20
N ILE A 261 18.01 -1.72 -12.35
CA ILE A 261 19.36 -1.16 -12.52
C ILE A 261 19.43 -0.33 -13.81
N ARG A 262 18.81 -0.81 -14.90
CA ARG A 262 18.71 -0.04 -16.14
C ARG A 262 17.95 1.27 -15.98
N ARG A 263 16.88 1.27 -15.16
CA ARG A 263 16.02 2.42 -14.89
C ARG A 263 16.65 3.38 -13.88
N GLU A 264 17.33 2.84 -12.88
CA GLU A 264 17.94 3.55 -11.75
C GLU A 264 19.31 2.91 -11.42
N PRO A 265 20.39 3.37 -12.07
CA PRO A 265 21.72 2.74 -11.92
C PRO A 265 22.26 2.70 -10.50
N ASN A 266 21.90 3.67 -9.65
CA ASN A 266 22.31 3.69 -8.24
C ASN A 266 21.79 2.49 -7.44
N ALA A 267 20.75 1.79 -7.92
CA ALA A 267 20.28 0.54 -7.31
C ALA A 267 21.37 -0.55 -7.31
N TYR A 268 22.26 -0.56 -8.29
CA TYR A 268 23.40 -1.49 -8.34
C TYR A 268 24.39 -1.20 -7.20
N LEU A 269 24.74 0.07 -7.01
CA LEU A 269 25.63 0.48 -5.92
C LEU A 269 25.00 0.18 -4.55
N ALA A 270 23.71 0.43 -4.39
CA ALA A 270 22.99 0.09 -3.18
C ALA A 270 22.97 -1.42 -2.92
N ALA A 271 22.79 -2.24 -3.94
CA ALA A 271 22.83 -3.70 -3.80
C ALA A 271 24.20 -4.21 -3.31
N LEU A 272 25.30 -3.57 -3.69
CA LEU A 272 26.65 -3.98 -3.31
C LEU A 272 27.12 -3.38 -1.96
N TYR A 273 26.76 -2.14 -1.67
CA TYR A 273 27.37 -1.34 -0.62
C TYR A 273 26.39 -0.78 0.41
N TRP A 274 25.16 -1.28 0.45
CA TRP A 274 24.10 -0.74 1.34
C TRP A 274 24.50 -0.69 2.81
N ASP A 275 25.17 -1.72 3.31
CA ASP A 275 25.60 -1.82 4.72
C ASP A 275 27.01 -1.25 4.97
N SER A 276 27.57 -0.50 4.01
CA SER A 276 28.90 0.11 4.11
C SER A 276 28.84 1.57 4.52
N GLU A 277 30.01 2.13 4.89
CA GLU A 277 30.18 3.56 5.16
C GLU A 277 29.79 4.46 4.00
N MET A 278 29.80 3.95 2.76
CA MET A 278 29.39 4.69 1.56
C MET A 278 27.95 5.24 1.67
N PHE A 279 27.06 4.51 2.35
CA PHE A 279 25.68 4.92 2.63
C PHE A 279 25.50 5.45 4.08
N GLY A 280 26.61 5.83 4.75
CA GLY A 280 26.57 6.39 6.12
C GLY A 280 26.07 5.42 7.19
N ARG A 281 26.14 4.12 6.91
CA ARG A 281 25.61 3.06 7.80
C ARG A 281 26.77 2.26 8.35
N ASN A 282 27.28 2.69 9.50
CA ASN A 282 28.19 1.88 10.28
C ASN A 282 27.41 0.73 10.92
N THR A 283 27.85 -0.51 10.67
CA THR A 283 27.40 -1.71 11.35
C THR A 283 27.81 -1.73 12.81
#